data_793236313a371f86148b234a54f3f337
#
_entry.id   793236313a371f86148b234a54f3f337
#
_cell.length_a   1.000
_cell.length_b   1.000
_cell.length_c   1.000
_cell.angle_alpha   90.00
_cell.angle_beta   90.00
_cell.angle_gamma   90.00
#
_symmetry.space_group_name_H-M   'P 1'
#
loop_
_entity.id
_entity.type
_entity.pdbx_description
1 polymer ?
#
loop_
_entity_poly.entity_id
_entity_poly.type
_entity_poly.pdbx_seq_one_letter_code
_entity_poly.pdbx_strand_id
1 'polypeptide(L)'
;GLLSPQGKYLYDFIVVKHKSGYFLDCEKKIIDELYKQLTLYKLRSKVDILNLSNEFVVAALHKDKFLELENSKDQNGYTTKFREDTILLDPRHNELGARLIINLEKLYLSLKKLNLQSSNVDEYYDLSHSLGIPQIDTKELQNKLFGIECNFEELKGIDFKKGCYVGQENTARIKLKDKLRKRLFPVEANGEIFENDLIFFNNKQIGKILISKPYPFALIKISDPHFKEFLNKDLKCGNSSIKIIKPIFL
;
A
#
# COMPACT_ATOMS: atom_id res chain seq x y z
N GLY A 1 -3.46 -5.25 6.40
CA GLY A 1 -2.95 -4.15 7.21
C GLY A 1 -3.26 -4.32 8.71
N LEU A 2 -2.63 -3.53 9.52
CA LEU A 2 -2.87 -3.46 10.97
C LEU A 2 -3.53 -2.12 11.31
N LEU A 3 -4.56 -2.18 12.16
CA LEU A 3 -5.34 -1.01 12.57
C LEU A 3 -5.19 -0.75 14.08
N SER A 4 -5.39 0.50 14.50
CA SER A 4 -5.57 0.84 15.90
C SER A 4 -6.92 0.31 16.42
N PRO A 5 -7.15 0.26 17.75
CA PRO A 5 -8.46 -0.09 18.32
C PRO A 5 -9.61 0.77 17.79
N GLN A 6 -9.34 2.02 17.38
CA GLN A 6 -10.30 2.93 16.77
C GLN A 6 -10.50 2.71 15.27
N GLY A 7 -9.81 1.72 14.64
CA GLY A 7 -9.89 1.45 13.20
C GLY A 7 -9.02 2.36 12.33
N LYS A 8 -8.10 3.14 12.94
CA LYS A 8 -7.15 3.97 12.20
C LYS A 8 -6.03 3.12 11.60
N TYR A 9 -5.54 3.54 10.44
CA TYR A 9 -4.37 2.98 9.80
C TYR A 9 -3.15 3.04 10.72
N LEU A 10 -2.45 1.93 10.86
CA LEU A 10 -1.14 1.85 11.52
C LEU A 10 -0.06 1.37 10.56
N TYR A 11 -0.25 0.19 9.97
CA TYR A 11 0.74 -0.42 9.07
C TYR A 11 0.07 -1.15 7.93
N ASP A 12 0.70 -1.13 6.76
CA ASP A 12 0.38 -1.97 5.63
C ASP A 12 1.49 -2.97 5.36
N PHE A 13 1.13 -4.19 4.98
CA PHE A 13 2.06 -5.25 4.64
C PHE A 13 1.35 -6.35 3.84
N ILE A 14 2.12 -7.04 3.00
CA ILE A 14 1.66 -8.22 2.27
C ILE A 14 2.05 -9.45 3.08
N VAL A 15 1.12 -10.39 3.27
CA VAL A 15 1.35 -11.67 3.97
C VAL A 15 1.51 -12.76 2.92
N VAL A 16 2.64 -13.45 2.95
CA VAL A 16 2.98 -14.47 1.96
C VAL A 16 3.33 -15.79 2.63
N LYS A 17 2.65 -16.86 2.25
CA LYS A 17 2.93 -18.20 2.78
C LYS A 17 4.34 -18.66 2.39
N HIS A 18 5.12 -19.11 3.36
CA HIS A 18 6.46 -19.66 3.14
C HIS A 18 6.71 -20.83 4.10
N LYS A 19 6.94 -22.03 3.56
CA LYS A 19 7.16 -23.27 4.35
C LYS A 19 6.12 -23.42 5.48
N SER A 20 6.58 -23.52 6.73
CA SER A 20 5.73 -23.61 7.91
C SER A 20 5.27 -22.26 8.49
N GLY A 21 5.70 -21.15 7.88
CA GLY A 21 5.43 -19.79 8.37
C GLY A 21 4.94 -18.85 7.28
N TYR A 22 5.19 -17.55 7.50
CA TYR A 22 4.79 -16.49 6.60
C TYR A 22 5.88 -15.42 6.53
N PHE A 23 6.10 -14.85 5.35
CA PHE A 23 6.76 -13.56 5.23
C PHE A 23 5.74 -12.43 5.37
N LEU A 24 6.16 -11.34 6.01
CA LEU A 24 5.46 -10.07 6.01
C LEU A 24 6.35 -9.07 5.26
N ASP A 25 5.89 -8.65 4.08
CA ASP A 25 6.59 -7.68 3.24
C ASP A 25 5.99 -6.31 3.45
N CYS A 26 6.78 -5.35 3.92
CA CYS A 26 6.38 -3.99 4.24
C CYS A 26 7.46 -2.97 3.87
N GLU A 27 7.14 -1.69 3.94
CA GLU A 27 8.11 -0.62 3.77
C GLU A 27 9.27 -0.75 4.79
N LYS A 28 10.51 -0.63 4.29
CA LYS A 28 11.72 -0.80 5.12
C LYS A 28 11.76 0.16 6.31
N LYS A 29 11.29 1.40 6.14
CA LYS A 29 11.31 2.43 7.20
C LYS A 29 10.44 2.09 8.42
N ILE A 30 9.41 1.23 8.26
CA ILE A 30 8.47 0.89 9.35
C ILE A 30 8.75 -0.48 9.97
N ILE A 31 9.71 -1.24 9.47
CA ILE A 31 9.95 -2.65 9.85
C ILE A 31 10.15 -2.81 11.37
N ASP A 32 10.99 -1.99 11.98
CA ASP A 32 11.30 -2.11 13.41
C ASP A 32 10.11 -1.78 14.32
N GLU A 33 9.30 -0.81 13.91
CA GLU A 33 8.07 -0.43 14.63
C GLU A 33 7.01 -1.53 14.49
N LEU A 34 6.83 -2.06 13.27
CA LEU A 34 5.93 -3.18 13.01
C LEU A 34 6.36 -4.44 13.78
N TYR A 35 7.66 -4.77 13.81
CA TYR A 35 8.22 -5.87 14.57
C TYR A 35 7.89 -5.75 16.05
N LYS A 36 8.14 -4.58 16.66
CA LYS A 36 7.80 -4.30 18.06
C LYS A 36 6.30 -4.47 18.32
N GLN A 37 5.46 -3.93 17.44
CA GLN A 37 4.01 -4.00 17.57
C GLN A 37 3.49 -5.45 17.49
N LEU A 38 3.98 -6.24 16.55
CA LEU A 38 3.61 -7.65 16.42
C LEU A 38 4.12 -8.47 17.60
N THR A 39 5.29 -8.16 18.13
CA THR A 39 5.83 -8.81 19.33
C THR A 39 4.94 -8.56 20.55
N LEU A 40 4.40 -7.36 20.70
CA LEU A 40 3.41 -7.06 21.76
C LEU A 40 2.12 -7.88 21.56
N TYR A 41 1.64 -8.04 20.34
CA TYR A 41 0.43 -8.82 20.05
C TYR A 41 0.65 -10.34 20.09
N LYS A 42 1.89 -10.81 20.04
CA LYS A 42 2.23 -12.24 20.15
C LYS A 42 1.68 -12.86 21.43
N LEU A 43 1.73 -12.13 22.56
CA LEU A 43 1.31 -12.59 23.88
C LEU A 43 1.87 -14.00 24.21
N ARG A 44 0.99 -14.99 24.42
CA ARG A 44 1.34 -16.39 24.71
C ARG A 44 1.35 -17.29 23.47
N SER A 45 1.22 -16.75 22.28
CA SER A 45 1.22 -17.53 21.03
C SER A 45 2.59 -18.18 20.80
N LYS A 46 2.58 -19.45 20.42
CA LYS A 46 3.79 -20.22 20.09
C LYS A 46 4.24 -19.91 18.65
N VAL A 47 4.66 -18.69 18.40
CA VAL A 47 5.19 -18.24 17.10
C VAL A 47 6.49 -17.47 17.33
N ASP A 48 7.42 -17.57 16.41
CA ASP A 48 8.63 -16.76 16.39
C ASP A 48 8.48 -15.68 15.33
N ILE A 49 8.85 -14.45 15.70
CA ILE A 49 8.83 -13.30 14.80
C ILE A 49 10.28 -12.88 14.61
N LEU A 50 10.73 -12.84 13.36
CA LEU A 50 12.11 -12.53 13.01
C LEU A 50 12.14 -11.34 12.05
N ASN A 51 13.06 -10.41 12.28
CA ASN A 51 13.39 -9.36 11.31
C ASN A 51 14.47 -9.89 10.37
N LEU A 52 14.10 -10.17 9.12
CA LEU A 52 14.98 -10.73 8.08
C LEU A 52 15.42 -9.67 7.05
N SER A 53 15.22 -8.38 7.32
CA SER A 53 15.50 -7.29 6.36
C SER A 53 16.98 -7.15 5.97
N ASN A 54 17.90 -7.74 6.72
CA ASN A 54 19.32 -7.76 6.38
C ASN A 54 19.72 -8.95 5.50
N GLU A 55 18.87 -9.99 5.43
CA GLU A 55 19.14 -11.21 4.69
C GLU A 55 18.31 -11.34 3.42
N PHE A 56 17.08 -10.81 3.45
CA PHE A 56 16.12 -10.91 2.36
C PHE A 56 15.80 -9.55 1.76
N VAL A 57 15.58 -9.58 0.46
CA VAL A 57 15.10 -8.43 -0.32
C VAL A 57 13.86 -8.83 -1.10
N VAL A 58 13.08 -7.82 -1.49
CA VAL A 58 11.95 -7.97 -2.38
C VAL A 58 12.28 -7.29 -3.70
N ALA A 59 12.31 -8.06 -4.79
CA ALA A 59 12.46 -7.55 -6.14
C ALA A 59 11.10 -7.52 -6.82
N ALA A 60 10.70 -6.35 -7.34
CA ALA A 60 9.54 -6.23 -8.22
C ALA A 60 9.94 -6.54 -9.66
N LEU A 61 9.08 -7.26 -10.39
CA LEU A 61 9.28 -7.58 -11.81
C LEU A 61 7.96 -7.51 -12.56
N HIS A 62 8.05 -7.25 -13.88
CA HIS A 62 6.87 -7.16 -14.72
C HIS A 62 6.02 -8.44 -14.67
N LYS A 63 4.71 -8.27 -14.75
CA LYS A 63 3.72 -9.34 -14.78
C LYS A 63 4.03 -10.39 -15.85
N ASP A 64 4.42 -9.96 -17.05
CA ASP A 64 4.71 -10.87 -18.16
C ASP A 64 5.85 -11.84 -17.80
N LYS A 65 6.89 -11.36 -17.10
CA LYS A 65 7.97 -12.21 -16.62
C LYS A 65 7.54 -13.23 -15.57
N PHE A 66 6.58 -12.87 -14.75
CA PHE A 66 5.96 -13.81 -13.82
C PHE A 66 5.17 -14.88 -14.57
N LEU A 67 4.44 -14.50 -15.63
CA LEU A 67 3.62 -15.42 -16.41
C LEU A 67 4.43 -16.38 -17.29
N GLU A 68 5.72 -16.09 -17.56
CA GLU A 68 6.67 -17.01 -18.20
C GLU A 68 7.08 -18.17 -17.27
N LEU A 69 6.82 -18.07 -15.95
CA LEU A 69 7.20 -19.11 -15.00
C LEU A 69 6.26 -20.31 -15.09
N GLU A 70 6.84 -21.50 -14.98
CA GLU A 70 6.05 -22.72 -14.84
C GLU A 70 5.11 -22.65 -13.65
N ASN A 71 3.86 -23.08 -13.85
CA ASN A 71 2.79 -23.03 -12.84
C ASN A 71 2.39 -21.61 -12.38
N SER A 72 2.70 -20.57 -13.12
CA SER A 72 2.16 -19.23 -12.85
C SER A 72 0.69 -19.13 -13.28
N LYS A 73 -0.05 -18.16 -12.68
CA LYS A 73 -1.43 -17.84 -13.06
C LYS A 73 -1.64 -16.33 -13.00
N ASP A 74 -2.40 -15.80 -13.96
CA ASP A 74 -2.82 -14.39 -13.96
C ASP A 74 -3.96 -14.18 -12.95
N GLN A 75 -3.61 -14.20 -11.68
CA GLN A 75 -4.53 -13.99 -10.57
C GLN A 75 -3.82 -13.22 -9.45
N ASN A 76 -4.40 -12.10 -9.02
CA ASN A 76 -3.86 -11.30 -7.92
C ASN A 76 -3.61 -12.15 -6.68
N GLY A 77 -2.40 -12.03 -6.13
CA GLY A 77 -1.96 -12.79 -4.95
C GLY A 77 -1.59 -14.25 -5.24
N TYR A 78 -1.68 -14.70 -6.52
CA TYR A 78 -1.22 -16.04 -6.85
C TYR A 78 0.27 -16.18 -6.53
N THR A 79 0.59 -17.20 -5.74
CA THR A 79 1.93 -17.43 -5.21
C THR A 79 2.47 -18.75 -5.73
N THR A 80 3.69 -18.73 -6.26
CA THR A 80 4.42 -19.91 -6.71
C THR A 80 5.87 -19.83 -6.23
N LYS A 81 6.70 -20.70 -6.70
CA LYS A 81 8.13 -20.71 -6.42
C LYS A 81 8.93 -20.43 -7.67
N PHE A 82 9.95 -19.60 -7.52
CA PHE A 82 11.06 -19.54 -8.46
C PHE A 82 12.25 -20.22 -7.80
N ARG A 83 12.57 -21.45 -8.25
CA ARG A 83 13.44 -22.38 -7.51
C ARG A 83 12.84 -22.63 -6.10
N GLU A 84 13.58 -22.28 -5.04
CA GLU A 84 13.11 -22.40 -3.64
C GLU A 84 12.56 -21.07 -3.07
N ASP A 85 12.72 -19.98 -3.82
CA ASP A 85 12.31 -18.64 -3.37
C ASP A 85 10.85 -18.37 -3.71
N THR A 86 10.18 -17.60 -2.86
CA THR A 86 8.76 -17.29 -3.00
C THR A 86 8.55 -16.13 -3.96
N ILE A 87 7.72 -16.32 -4.98
CA ILE A 87 7.30 -15.28 -5.90
C ILE A 87 5.77 -15.24 -5.98
N LEU A 88 5.21 -14.03 -6.00
CA LEU A 88 3.76 -13.83 -6.04
C LEU A 88 3.40 -12.64 -6.94
N LEU A 89 2.27 -12.74 -7.62
CA LEU A 89 1.66 -11.58 -8.26
C LEU A 89 1.08 -10.66 -7.19
N ASP A 90 1.34 -9.34 -7.28
CA ASP A 90 0.93 -8.39 -6.23
C ASP A 90 -0.58 -8.51 -5.96
N PRO A 91 -1.00 -8.76 -4.71
CA PRO A 91 -2.42 -8.97 -4.39
C PRO A 91 -3.27 -7.70 -4.51
N ARG A 92 -2.66 -6.52 -4.47
CA ARG A 92 -3.34 -5.22 -4.50
C ARG A 92 -3.76 -4.84 -5.92
N HIS A 93 -2.84 -4.98 -6.87
CA HIS A 93 -3.09 -4.70 -8.29
C HIS A 93 -2.10 -5.46 -9.18
N ASN A 94 -2.58 -6.13 -10.23
CA ASN A 94 -1.74 -6.96 -11.11
C ASN A 94 -0.74 -6.16 -11.95
N GLU A 95 -1.03 -4.88 -12.24
CA GLU A 95 -0.10 -4.00 -12.95
C GLU A 95 1.17 -3.69 -12.14
N LEU A 96 1.14 -3.83 -10.82
CA LEU A 96 2.36 -3.78 -10.00
C LEU A 96 3.32 -4.93 -10.29
N GLY A 97 2.87 -5.92 -11.07
CA GLY A 97 3.67 -7.08 -11.41
C GLY A 97 3.85 -8.06 -10.26
N ALA A 98 4.93 -8.79 -10.27
CA ALA A 98 5.21 -9.78 -9.23
C ALA A 98 6.30 -9.33 -8.26
N ARG A 99 6.28 -9.93 -7.08
CA ARG A 99 7.22 -9.69 -5.99
C ARG A 99 7.97 -10.99 -5.71
N LEU A 100 9.28 -10.97 -5.91
CA LEU A 100 10.18 -12.07 -5.58
C LEU A 100 10.84 -11.79 -4.22
N ILE A 101 10.54 -12.63 -3.22
CA ILE A 101 11.15 -12.55 -1.90
C ILE A 101 12.34 -13.51 -1.88
N ILE A 102 13.54 -12.97 -1.86
CA ILE A 102 14.77 -13.73 -2.09
C ILE A 102 15.88 -13.31 -1.15
N ASN A 103 16.72 -14.27 -0.76
CA ASN A 103 17.96 -13.98 -0.06
C ASN A 103 18.88 -13.11 -0.93
N LEU A 104 19.46 -12.06 -0.34
CA LEU A 104 20.28 -11.08 -1.06
C LEU A 104 21.44 -11.71 -1.82
N GLU A 105 22.08 -12.74 -1.26
CA GLU A 105 23.22 -13.44 -1.90
C GLU A 105 22.81 -14.18 -3.17
N LYS A 106 21.55 -14.61 -3.27
CA LYS A 106 21.02 -15.33 -4.43
C LYS A 106 20.46 -14.41 -5.53
N LEU A 107 20.24 -13.14 -5.22
CA LEU A 107 19.53 -12.20 -6.10
C LEU A 107 20.21 -12.12 -7.47
N TYR A 108 21.52 -11.88 -7.51
CA TYR A 108 22.27 -11.73 -8.76
C TYR A 108 22.14 -12.94 -9.70
N LEU A 109 22.29 -14.15 -9.14
CA LEU A 109 22.17 -15.39 -9.92
C LEU A 109 20.74 -15.61 -10.43
N SER A 110 19.75 -15.18 -9.67
CA SER A 110 18.34 -15.28 -10.05
C SER A 110 17.97 -14.28 -11.15
N LEU A 111 18.44 -13.04 -11.07
CA LEU A 111 18.28 -12.04 -12.13
C LEU A 111 18.89 -12.54 -13.45
N LYS A 112 20.14 -13.05 -13.41
CA LYS A 112 20.81 -13.62 -14.61
C LYS A 112 20.01 -14.78 -15.20
N LYS A 113 19.45 -15.67 -14.38
CA LYS A 113 18.68 -16.81 -14.87
C LYS A 113 17.33 -16.41 -15.46
N LEU A 114 16.70 -15.36 -14.93
CA LEU A 114 15.46 -14.80 -15.47
C LEU A 114 15.72 -13.88 -16.68
N ASN A 115 16.98 -13.70 -17.06
CA ASN A 115 17.39 -12.74 -18.09
C ASN A 115 16.87 -11.32 -17.81
N LEU A 116 17.02 -10.88 -16.55
CA LEU A 116 16.59 -9.58 -16.06
C LEU A 116 17.81 -8.73 -15.68
N GLN A 117 17.64 -7.43 -15.82
CA GLN A 117 18.55 -6.40 -15.30
C GLN A 117 17.83 -5.56 -14.27
N SER A 118 18.59 -5.04 -13.30
CA SER A 118 18.03 -4.08 -12.36
C SER A 118 17.74 -2.76 -13.07
N SER A 119 16.57 -2.19 -12.79
CA SER A 119 16.16 -0.86 -13.25
C SER A 119 16.11 0.11 -12.07
N ASN A 120 15.75 1.37 -12.35
CA ASN A 120 15.52 2.36 -11.32
C ASN A 120 14.24 2.01 -10.54
N VAL A 121 14.34 2.01 -9.22
CA VAL A 121 13.20 1.73 -8.33
C VAL A 121 12.09 2.79 -8.44
N ASP A 122 12.42 4.00 -8.90
CA ASP A 122 11.45 5.08 -9.06
C ASP A 122 10.38 4.70 -10.10
N GLU A 123 10.71 3.96 -11.15
CA GLU A 123 9.73 3.45 -12.12
C GLU A 123 8.61 2.63 -11.44
N TYR A 124 8.98 1.81 -10.46
CA TYR A 124 8.02 1.04 -9.68
C TYR A 124 7.18 1.93 -8.77
N TYR A 125 7.78 2.93 -8.16
CA TYR A 125 7.07 3.85 -7.27
C TYR A 125 6.16 4.82 -8.02
N ASP A 126 6.57 5.30 -9.19
CA ASP A 126 5.73 6.10 -10.10
C ASP A 126 4.48 5.31 -10.51
N LEU A 127 4.66 4.06 -10.94
CA LEU A 127 3.54 3.18 -11.26
C LEU A 127 2.62 2.95 -10.05
N SER A 128 3.19 2.64 -8.89
CA SER A 128 2.43 2.43 -7.66
C SER A 128 1.63 3.67 -7.26
N HIS A 129 2.23 4.86 -7.38
CA HIS A 129 1.58 6.13 -7.11
C HIS A 129 0.41 6.37 -8.09
N SER A 130 0.62 6.20 -9.39
CA SER A 130 -0.44 6.35 -10.39
C SER A 130 -1.62 5.40 -10.17
N LEU A 131 -1.35 4.21 -9.64
CA LEU A 131 -2.37 3.23 -9.24
C LEU A 131 -3.02 3.55 -7.89
N GLY A 132 -2.59 4.59 -7.19
CA GLY A 132 -3.17 4.98 -5.89
C GLY A 132 -2.76 4.10 -4.71
N ILE A 133 -1.58 3.48 -4.79
CA ILE A 133 -1.06 2.55 -3.78
C ILE A 133 0.18 3.16 -3.12
N PRO A 134 0.09 3.68 -1.88
CA PRO A 134 1.24 4.25 -1.20
C PRO A 134 2.26 3.15 -0.84
N GLN A 135 3.55 3.40 -1.13
CA GLN A 135 4.65 2.47 -0.91
C GLN A 135 5.80 3.08 -0.11
N ILE A 136 5.86 4.41 -0.06
CA ILE A 136 6.91 5.17 0.61
C ILE A 136 6.27 6.17 1.55
N ASP A 137 6.92 6.39 2.69
CA ASP A 137 6.51 7.32 3.73
C ASP A 137 5.09 7.03 4.27
N THR A 138 4.71 5.75 4.24
CA THR A 138 3.42 5.27 4.74
C THR A 138 3.23 5.54 6.24
N LYS A 139 4.31 5.77 6.98
CA LYS A 139 4.29 6.24 8.37
C LYS A 139 3.48 7.53 8.52
N GLU A 140 3.50 8.41 7.53
CA GLU A 140 2.74 9.65 7.52
C GLU A 140 1.22 9.45 7.49
N LEU A 141 0.76 8.25 7.24
CA LEU A 141 -0.66 7.89 7.28
C LEU A 141 -1.12 7.44 8.67
N GLN A 142 -0.20 7.07 9.56
CA GLN A 142 -0.52 6.48 10.86
C GLN A 142 -1.42 7.40 11.71
N ASN A 143 -2.49 6.82 12.24
CA ASN A 143 -3.50 7.49 13.07
C ASN A 143 -4.24 8.68 12.42
N LYS A 144 -3.94 9.06 11.15
CA LYS A 144 -4.53 10.22 10.47
C LYS A 144 -5.82 9.90 9.71
N LEU A 145 -6.02 8.64 9.28
CA LEU A 145 -7.20 8.19 8.53
C LEU A 145 -7.61 6.78 8.97
N PHE A 146 -8.83 6.37 8.63
CA PHE A 146 -9.28 4.99 8.83
C PHE A 146 -8.70 4.06 7.75
N GLY A 147 -8.50 2.78 8.07
CA GLY A 147 -8.02 1.81 7.07
C GLY A 147 -8.92 1.73 5.83
N ILE A 148 -10.23 1.87 5.99
CA ILE A 148 -11.17 1.91 4.87
C ILE A 148 -11.04 3.22 4.03
N GLU A 149 -10.63 4.34 4.62
CA GLU A 149 -10.31 5.58 3.91
C GLU A 149 -8.98 5.46 3.13
N CYS A 150 -8.09 4.53 3.55
CA CYS A 150 -6.85 4.17 2.86
C CYS A 150 -7.06 3.13 1.74
N ASN A 151 -8.29 2.94 1.27
CA ASN A 151 -8.67 2.01 0.22
C ASN A 151 -8.35 0.53 0.54
N PHE A 152 -8.27 0.15 1.83
CA PHE A 152 -7.90 -1.21 2.24
C PHE A 152 -8.90 -2.27 1.79
N GLU A 153 -10.15 -1.92 1.52
CA GLU A 153 -11.12 -2.87 0.96
C GLU A 153 -10.75 -3.22 -0.48
N GLU A 154 -10.53 -2.23 -1.31
CA GLU A 154 -10.19 -2.37 -2.73
C GLU A 154 -8.81 -3.01 -2.91
N LEU A 155 -7.86 -2.63 -2.05
CA LEU A 155 -6.48 -3.13 -2.04
C LEU A 155 -6.29 -4.45 -1.25
N LYS A 156 -7.40 -5.14 -0.87
CA LYS A 156 -7.35 -6.42 -0.13
C LYS A 156 -6.69 -6.34 1.26
N GLY A 157 -6.59 -5.14 1.84
CA GLY A 157 -6.00 -4.90 3.16
C GLY A 157 -6.91 -5.25 4.33
N ILE A 158 -8.23 -5.34 4.10
CA ILE A 158 -9.27 -5.70 5.07
C ILE A 158 -10.10 -6.87 4.51
N ASP A 159 -10.38 -7.85 5.34
CA ASP A 159 -11.36 -8.91 5.08
C ASP A 159 -12.55 -8.76 6.03
N PHE A 160 -13.71 -8.41 5.47
CA PHE A 160 -14.96 -8.25 6.23
C PHE A 160 -15.66 -9.57 6.57
N LYS A 161 -15.20 -10.69 5.99
CA LYS A 161 -15.78 -12.03 6.22
C LYS A 161 -15.06 -12.83 7.29
N LYS A 162 -13.85 -12.38 7.70
CA LYS A 162 -13.09 -13.07 8.77
C LYS A 162 -13.66 -12.77 10.16
N GLY A 163 -13.20 -13.53 11.16
CA GLY A 163 -13.52 -13.28 12.58
C GLY A 163 -13.03 -11.95 13.11
N CYS A 164 -13.15 -11.74 14.42
CA CYS A 164 -12.81 -10.48 15.08
C CYS A 164 -11.35 -10.06 14.89
N TYR A 165 -11.13 -8.76 14.74
CA TYR A 165 -9.82 -8.14 14.66
C TYR A 165 -9.81 -6.76 15.31
N VAL A 166 -8.63 -6.28 15.67
CA VAL A 166 -8.46 -4.94 16.28
C VAL A 166 -8.94 -3.85 15.32
N GLY A 167 -9.81 -2.95 15.79
CA GLY A 167 -10.37 -1.85 14.99
C GLY A 167 -11.57 -2.21 14.12
N GLN A 168 -12.09 -3.46 14.23
CA GLN A 168 -13.21 -3.93 13.44
C GLN A 168 -14.49 -3.12 13.62
N GLU A 169 -14.83 -2.73 14.84
CA GLU A 169 -16.11 -2.08 15.14
C GLU A 169 -16.34 -0.81 14.30
N ASN A 170 -15.40 0.12 14.32
CA ASN A 170 -15.50 1.35 13.54
C ASN A 170 -15.41 1.08 12.03
N THR A 171 -14.55 0.17 11.61
CA THR A 171 -14.40 -0.23 10.20
C THR A 171 -15.70 -0.82 9.65
N ALA A 172 -16.30 -1.77 10.36
CA ALA A 172 -17.59 -2.36 9.99
C ALA A 172 -18.73 -1.34 10.01
N ARG A 173 -18.76 -0.46 11.00
CA ARG A 173 -19.78 0.60 11.12
C ARG A 173 -19.73 1.59 9.95
N ILE A 174 -18.52 1.98 9.50
CA ILE A 174 -18.37 2.86 8.34
C ILE A 174 -18.87 2.16 7.08
N LYS A 175 -18.50 0.90 6.87
CA LYS A 175 -18.92 0.08 5.73
C LYS A 175 -20.43 -0.14 5.69
N LEU A 176 -21.02 -0.67 6.78
CA LEU A 176 -22.44 -1.04 6.83
C LEU A 176 -23.40 0.15 6.73
N LYS A 177 -22.97 1.33 7.20
CA LYS A 177 -23.80 2.55 7.16
C LYS A 177 -23.53 3.42 5.93
N ASP A 178 -22.69 2.94 5.00
CA ASP A 178 -22.24 3.70 3.82
C ASP A 178 -21.78 5.14 4.20
N LYS A 179 -20.99 5.23 5.28
CA LYS A 179 -20.54 6.50 5.85
C LYS A 179 -19.11 6.88 5.47
N LEU A 180 -18.59 6.28 4.41
CA LEU A 180 -17.27 6.66 3.90
C LEU A 180 -17.36 8.06 3.30
N ARG A 181 -16.73 9.03 3.98
CA ARG A 181 -16.80 10.45 3.60
C ARG A 181 -15.53 10.97 2.97
N LYS A 182 -14.43 10.28 3.16
CA LYS A 182 -13.10 10.65 2.66
C LYS A 182 -12.39 9.45 2.13
N ARG A 183 -11.49 9.67 1.18
CA ARG A 183 -10.58 8.65 0.65
C ARG A 183 -9.21 9.22 0.39
N LEU A 184 -8.21 8.36 0.46
CA LEU A 184 -6.84 8.67 0.08
C LEU A 184 -6.71 8.60 -1.44
N PHE A 185 -6.18 9.66 -2.03
CA PHE A 185 -5.92 9.76 -3.47
C PHE A 185 -4.46 10.15 -3.71
N PRO A 186 -3.82 9.58 -4.74
CA PRO A 186 -2.58 10.14 -5.25
C PRO A 186 -2.88 11.51 -5.89
N VAL A 187 -1.91 12.42 -5.81
CA VAL A 187 -2.03 13.75 -6.40
C VAL A 187 -0.76 14.13 -7.15
N GLU A 188 -0.90 14.88 -8.24
CA GLU A 188 0.19 15.58 -8.89
C GLU A 188 0.26 17.01 -8.33
N ALA A 189 1.44 17.46 -7.95
CA ALA A 189 1.65 18.80 -7.44
C ALA A 189 2.35 19.66 -8.49
N ASN A 190 1.81 20.86 -8.73
CA ASN A 190 2.47 21.89 -9.52
C ASN A 190 3.02 22.94 -8.54
N GLY A 191 4.26 22.71 -8.11
CA GLY A 191 4.94 23.49 -7.09
C GLY A 191 5.16 22.75 -5.78
N GLU A 192 5.69 23.43 -4.79
CA GLU A 192 6.04 22.84 -3.49
C GLU A 192 4.80 22.72 -2.60
N ILE A 193 4.61 21.54 -2.03
CA ILE A 193 3.53 21.23 -1.08
C ILE A 193 4.10 20.60 0.17
N PHE A 194 3.41 20.78 1.30
CA PHE A 194 3.81 20.28 2.60
C PHE A 194 2.75 19.39 3.22
N GLU A 195 3.18 18.55 4.15
CA GLU A 195 2.27 17.76 4.96
C GLU A 195 1.29 18.65 5.72
N ASN A 196 0.01 18.23 5.73
CA ASN A 196 -1.13 18.96 6.28
C ASN A 196 -1.55 20.23 5.52
N ASP A 197 -0.95 20.56 4.38
CA ASP A 197 -1.48 21.62 3.51
C ASP A 197 -2.93 21.33 3.16
N LEU A 198 -3.76 22.36 3.29
CA LEU A 198 -5.20 22.27 3.04
C LEU A 198 -5.48 22.46 1.55
N ILE A 199 -6.40 21.65 1.04
CA ILE A 199 -6.83 21.67 -0.35
C ILE A 199 -8.20 22.32 -0.43
N PHE A 200 -8.34 23.29 -1.36
CA PHE A 200 -9.54 24.09 -1.52
C PHE A 200 -10.12 23.99 -2.93
N PHE A 201 -11.43 23.95 -3.01
CA PHE A 201 -12.23 24.16 -4.23
C PHE A 201 -13.32 25.18 -3.95
N ASN A 202 -13.41 26.27 -4.76
CA ASN A 202 -14.35 27.37 -4.55
C ASN A 202 -14.36 27.89 -3.10
N ASN A 203 -13.20 28.18 -2.54
CA ASN A 203 -12.96 28.62 -1.16
C ASN A 203 -13.44 27.65 -0.04
N LYS A 204 -13.87 26.45 -0.41
CA LYS A 204 -14.26 25.41 0.54
C LYS A 204 -13.14 24.38 0.68
N GLN A 205 -12.79 24.05 1.92
CA GLN A 205 -11.81 22.99 2.17
C GLN A 205 -12.41 21.62 1.81
N ILE A 206 -11.77 20.93 0.86
CA ILE A 206 -12.16 19.61 0.33
C ILE A 206 -11.21 18.49 0.74
N GLY A 207 -10.02 18.80 1.24
CA GLY A 207 -9.03 17.79 1.62
C GLY A 207 -7.81 18.37 2.30
N LYS A 208 -6.81 17.50 2.49
CA LYS A 208 -5.48 17.88 2.97
C LYS A 208 -4.41 16.88 2.49
N ILE A 209 -3.19 17.33 2.35
CA ILE A 209 -2.02 16.51 2.04
C ILE A 209 -1.66 15.66 3.26
N LEU A 210 -1.42 14.37 3.07
CA LEU A 210 -0.92 13.46 4.11
C LEU A 210 0.53 13.03 3.86
N ILE A 211 0.88 12.74 2.61
CA ILE A 211 2.26 12.51 2.16
C ILE A 211 2.57 13.61 1.15
N SER A 212 3.66 14.36 1.36
CA SER A 212 3.98 15.51 0.49
C SER A 212 4.96 15.17 -0.63
N LYS A 213 5.89 14.25 -0.41
CA LYS A 213 6.94 13.84 -1.37
C LYS A 213 7.54 12.49 -1.01
N PRO A 214 8.20 11.77 -1.93
CA PRO A 214 8.29 12.08 -3.37
C PRO A 214 7.00 11.78 -4.13
N TYR A 215 6.12 10.93 -3.59
CA TYR A 215 4.88 10.44 -4.20
C TYR A 215 3.69 10.93 -3.36
N PRO A 216 3.13 12.11 -3.67
CA PRO A 216 2.20 12.77 -2.77
C PRO A 216 0.81 12.13 -2.76
N PHE A 217 0.24 12.03 -1.54
CA PHE A 217 -1.12 11.56 -1.31
C PHE A 217 -1.92 12.53 -0.48
N ALA A 218 -3.19 12.71 -0.83
CA ALA A 218 -4.14 13.57 -0.15
C ALA A 218 -5.38 12.82 0.34
N LEU A 219 -5.87 13.19 1.51
CA LEU A 219 -7.16 12.75 2.01
C LEU A 219 -8.27 13.69 1.54
N ILE A 220 -9.10 13.23 0.61
CA ILE A 220 -10.11 14.03 -0.10
C ILE A 220 -11.51 13.68 0.37
N LYS A 221 -12.38 14.69 0.53
CA LYS A 221 -13.80 14.55 0.86
C LYS A 221 -14.59 14.08 -0.37
N ILE A 222 -14.92 12.80 -0.43
CA ILE A 222 -15.74 12.20 -1.50
C ILE A 222 -17.24 12.45 -1.32
N SER A 223 -17.66 12.78 -0.10
CA SER A 223 -19.05 13.14 0.22
C SER A 223 -19.44 14.57 -0.19
N ASP A 224 -18.52 15.33 -0.79
CA ASP A 224 -18.83 16.67 -1.29
C ASP A 224 -19.68 16.57 -2.56
N PRO A 225 -20.79 17.33 -2.70
CA PRO A 225 -21.63 17.30 -3.89
C PRO A 225 -20.87 17.62 -5.21
N HIS A 226 -19.80 18.42 -5.11
CA HIS A 226 -18.97 18.83 -6.25
C HIS A 226 -17.77 17.90 -6.49
N PHE A 227 -17.73 16.71 -5.86
CA PHE A 227 -16.61 15.78 -5.96
C PHE A 227 -16.23 15.45 -7.40
N LYS A 228 -17.23 15.18 -8.26
CA LYS A 228 -17.01 14.89 -9.69
C LYS A 228 -16.44 16.07 -10.46
N GLU A 229 -16.76 17.30 -10.05
CA GLU A 229 -16.28 18.51 -10.71
C GLU A 229 -14.79 18.75 -10.42
N PHE A 230 -14.37 18.58 -9.18
CA PHE A 230 -13.00 18.90 -8.80
C PHE A 230 -11.99 17.78 -9.05
N LEU A 231 -12.43 16.55 -9.34
CA LEU A 231 -11.53 15.45 -9.74
C LEU A 231 -10.66 15.76 -10.97
N ASN A 232 -11.14 16.61 -11.87
CA ASN A 232 -10.47 16.92 -13.14
C ASN A 232 -9.93 18.35 -13.19
N LYS A 233 -9.84 19.04 -12.06
CA LYS A 233 -9.42 20.45 -11.99
C LYS A 233 -8.15 20.61 -11.17
N ASP A 234 -7.42 21.68 -11.47
CA ASP A 234 -6.37 22.16 -10.60
C ASP A 234 -6.97 22.75 -9.32
N LEU A 235 -6.50 22.28 -8.19
CA LEU A 235 -7.02 22.63 -6.88
C LEU A 235 -5.98 23.44 -6.12
N LYS A 236 -6.41 24.49 -5.45
CA LYS A 236 -5.51 25.30 -4.63
C LYS A 236 -5.03 24.49 -3.41
N CYS A 237 -3.70 24.46 -3.22
CA CYS A 237 -3.04 23.79 -2.09
C CYS A 237 -1.88 24.66 -1.60
N GLY A 238 -2.06 25.35 -0.46
CA GLY A 238 -1.06 26.33 0.01
C GLY A 238 -0.81 27.43 -1.03
N ASN A 239 0.46 27.58 -1.42
CA ASN A 239 0.91 28.51 -2.48
C ASN A 239 1.01 27.83 -3.86
N SER A 240 0.64 26.56 -3.95
CA SER A 240 0.76 25.71 -5.12
C SER A 240 -0.63 25.23 -5.59
N SER A 241 -0.65 24.43 -6.66
CA SER A 241 -1.85 23.71 -7.08
C SER A 241 -1.57 22.21 -7.15
N ILE A 242 -2.63 21.43 -7.01
CA ILE A 242 -2.59 19.98 -7.16
C ILE A 242 -3.70 19.49 -8.08
N LYS A 243 -3.47 18.35 -8.72
CA LYS A 243 -4.48 17.60 -9.45
C LYS A 243 -4.65 16.22 -8.84
N ILE A 244 -5.91 15.79 -8.65
CA ILE A 244 -6.20 14.46 -8.12
C ILE A 244 -6.05 13.44 -9.24
N ILE A 245 -5.29 12.37 -8.99
CA ILE A 245 -5.24 11.20 -9.86
C ILE A 245 -6.31 10.23 -9.35
N LYS A 246 -7.26 9.85 -10.23
CA LYS A 246 -8.28 8.87 -9.86
C LYS A 246 -7.75 7.44 -10.10
N PRO A 247 -7.55 6.62 -9.06
CA PRO A 247 -7.20 5.22 -9.24
C PRO A 247 -8.25 4.43 -10.01
N ILE A 248 -7.83 3.43 -10.78
CA ILE A 248 -8.70 2.63 -11.63
C ILE A 248 -9.75 1.83 -10.85
N PHE A 249 -9.47 1.51 -9.59
CA PHE A 249 -10.37 0.75 -8.72
C PHE A 249 -11.42 1.61 -7.99
N LEU A 250 -11.46 2.94 -8.23
CA LEU A 250 -12.43 3.91 -7.70
C LEU A 250 -13.31 4.50 -8.84
#